data_c8ca94d3d3f437050cea3242fc4576f1
#
_entry.id   c8ca94d3d3f437050cea3242fc4576f1
#
_cell.length_a   1.000
_cell.length_b   1.000
_cell.length_c   1.000
_cell.angle_alpha   90.00
_cell.angle_beta   90.00
_cell.angle_gamma   90.00
#
_symmetry.space_group_name_H-M   'P 1'
#
loop_
_entity.id
_entity.type
_entity.pdbx_description
1 polymer ?
#
loop_
_entity_poly.entity_id
_entity_poly.type
_entity_poly.pdbx_seq_one_letter_code
_entity_poly.pdbx_strand_id
1 'polypeptide(L)'
;MLNRDLNILLDFNILYLEDDIDLAKHTTDVLEDFVRKIYTVQTSLEAMEVIKTKNIDLIISDILLENENGIDFLKELKKENISLPAILTTAHTDTKYLLDAIQLKVENYIIKPINIKELLNTLHDVLLPIVQEKQIQKNINVIKTISMITDSKQVEVVKYIISNLNNENQLVTSYSDIIDKISISKPTLIKLFKELTDKEILIKIAHKTYKFNEQALNSI
;
A
#
# COMPACT_ATOMS: atom_id res chain seq x y z
N MET A 1 -13.51 -16.09 8.68
CA MET A 1 -12.67 -15.62 7.57
C MET A 1 -12.73 -14.10 7.59
N LEU A 2 -11.62 -13.42 7.82
CA LEU A 2 -11.55 -11.96 7.68
C LEU A 2 -11.92 -11.62 6.23
N ASN A 3 -12.92 -10.76 6.07
CA ASN A 3 -13.32 -10.27 4.76
C ASN A 3 -12.23 -9.30 4.30
N ARG A 4 -11.32 -9.74 3.40
CA ARG A 4 -10.26 -8.89 2.85
C ARG A 4 -10.88 -7.88 1.90
N ASP A 5 -10.50 -6.63 2.06
CA ASP A 5 -10.90 -5.56 1.12
C ASP A 5 -9.98 -5.61 -0.12
N LEU A 6 -10.41 -6.32 -1.15
CA LEU A 6 -9.65 -6.45 -2.39
C LEU A 6 -9.61 -5.14 -3.20
N ASN A 7 -10.40 -4.12 -2.86
CA ASN A 7 -10.35 -2.82 -3.56
C ASN A 7 -8.99 -2.14 -3.44
N ILE A 8 -8.19 -2.48 -2.41
CA ILE A 8 -6.83 -1.96 -2.30
C ILE A 8 -5.96 -2.31 -3.51
N LEU A 9 -6.24 -3.44 -4.18
CA LEU A 9 -5.47 -3.91 -5.34
C LEU A 9 -5.66 -3.00 -6.58
N LEU A 10 -6.79 -2.29 -6.67
CA LEU A 10 -7.09 -1.35 -7.78
C LEU A 10 -6.08 -0.20 -7.90
N ASP A 11 -5.22 -0.01 -6.92
CA ASP A 11 -4.19 1.02 -6.93
C ASP A 11 -2.83 0.54 -7.46
N PHE A 12 -2.70 -0.73 -7.83
CA PHE A 12 -1.40 -1.35 -8.14
C PHE A 12 -1.30 -1.86 -9.57
N ASN A 13 -0.11 -1.69 -10.13
CA ASN A 13 0.29 -2.26 -11.42
C ASN A 13 1.12 -3.52 -11.18
N ILE A 14 0.72 -4.62 -11.78
CA ILE A 14 1.34 -5.93 -11.63
C ILE A 14 2.09 -6.30 -12.92
N LEU A 15 3.30 -6.79 -12.79
CA LEU A 15 4.01 -7.50 -13.86
C LEU A 15 3.80 -9.01 -13.67
N TYR A 16 3.34 -9.68 -14.71
CA TYR A 16 3.18 -11.13 -14.71
C TYR A 16 4.06 -11.76 -15.77
N LEU A 17 5.07 -12.50 -15.34
CA LEU A 17 6.03 -13.22 -16.19
C LEU A 17 5.65 -14.71 -16.20
N GLU A 18 5.15 -15.18 -17.34
CA GLU A 18 4.66 -16.54 -17.56
C GLU A 18 4.78 -16.88 -19.05
N ASP A 19 5.45 -17.96 -19.40
CA ASP A 19 5.67 -18.40 -20.78
C ASP A 19 4.51 -19.25 -21.34
N ASP A 20 3.73 -19.89 -20.46
CA ASP A 20 2.49 -20.56 -20.87
C ASP A 20 1.41 -19.53 -21.23
N ILE A 21 1.18 -19.34 -22.54
CA ILE A 21 0.27 -18.32 -23.08
C ILE A 21 -1.17 -18.53 -22.59
N ASP A 22 -1.64 -19.76 -22.48
CA ASP A 22 -3.02 -20.06 -22.08
C ASP A 22 -3.21 -19.78 -20.59
N LEU A 23 -2.25 -20.17 -19.76
CA LEU A 23 -2.25 -19.88 -18.33
C LEU A 23 -2.11 -18.38 -18.08
N ALA A 24 -1.18 -17.73 -18.78
CA ALA A 24 -0.96 -16.28 -18.71
C ALA A 24 -2.24 -15.52 -19.03
N LYS A 25 -2.90 -15.87 -20.13
CA LYS A 25 -4.15 -15.24 -20.55
C LYS A 25 -5.27 -15.46 -19.53
N HIS A 26 -5.49 -16.70 -19.11
CA HIS A 26 -6.56 -17.01 -18.16
C HIS A 26 -6.37 -16.26 -16.82
N THR A 27 -5.15 -16.22 -16.32
CA THR A 27 -4.84 -15.52 -15.07
C THR A 27 -5.00 -14.02 -15.23
N THR A 28 -4.54 -13.46 -16.36
CA THR A 28 -4.67 -12.02 -16.68
C THR A 28 -6.13 -11.61 -16.79
N ASP A 29 -6.95 -12.35 -17.56
CA ASP A 29 -8.37 -12.05 -17.76
C ASP A 29 -9.13 -11.93 -16.45
N VAL A 30 -8.72 -12.68 -15.42
CA VAL A 30 -9.34 -12.57 -14.09
C VAL A 30 -8.75 -11.43 -13.26
N LEU A 31 -7.41 -11.25 -13.29
CA LEU A 31 -6.75 -10.22 -12.45
C LEU A 31 -7.05 -8.80 -12.91
N GLU A 32 -7.37 -8.57 -14.18
CA GLU A 32 -7.70 -7.24 -14.72
C GLU A 32 -8.89 -6.58 -13.99
N ASP A 33 -9.83 -7.37 -13.48
CA ASP A 33 -10.97 -6.86 -12.70
C ASP A 33 -10.59 -6.37 -11.29
N PHE A 34 -9.41 -6.74 -10.79
CA PHE A 34 -9.00 -6.50 -9.41
C PHE A 34 -7.82 -5.54 -9.27
N VAL A 35 -7.02 -5.33 -10.31
CA VAL A 35 -5.82 -4.48 -10.24
C VAL A 35 -5.93 -3.28 -11.18
N ARG A 36 -5.12 -2.23 -10.95
CA ARG A 36 -5.10 -1.07 -11.84
C ARG A 36 -4.70 -1.47 -13.26
N LYS A 37 -3.64 -2.25 -13.39
CA LYS A 37 -3.15 -2.78 -14.64
C LYS A 37 -2.27 -3.99 -14.41
N ILE A 38 -2.39 -4.98 -15.32
CA ILE A 38 -1.48 -6.10 -15.41
C ILE A 38 -0.70 -6.02 -16.71
N TYR A 39 0.61 -6.25 -16.63
CA TYR A 39 1.53 -6.34 -17.78
C TYR A 39 2.01 -7.78 -17.85
N THR A 40 1.53 -8.50 -18.84
CA THR A 40 1.88 -9.91 -19.04
C THR A 40 2.97 -10.02 -20.10
N VAL A 41 4.03 -10.73 -19.76
CA VAL A 41 5.21 -10.96 -20.60
C VAL A 41 5.65 -12.41 -20.52
N GLN A 42 6.40 -12.87 -21.52
CA GLN A 42 6.82 -14.28 -21.63
C GLN A 42 8.30 -14.50 -21.32
N THR A 43 9.11 -13.43 -21.34
CA THR A 43 10.57 -13.52 -21.17
C THR A 43 11.07 -12.52 -20.13
N SER A 44 12.20 -12.84 -19.51
CA SER A 44 12.89 -11.93 -18.57
C SER A 44 13.32 -10.62 -19.24
N LEU A 45 13.64 -10.67 -20.54
CA LEU A 45 14.01 -9.48 -21.31
C LEU A 45 12.83 -8.50 -21.41
N GLU A 46 11.67 -8.99 -21.81
CA GLU A 46 10.44 -8.20 -21.88
C GLU A 46 10.06 -7.66 -20.50
N ALA A 47 10.18 -8.51 -19.46
CA ALA A 47 9.93 -8.11 -18.08
C ALA A 47 10.81 -6.94 -17.65
N MET A 48 12.09 -6.98 -17.98
CA MET A 48 13.05 -5.92 -17.68
C MET A 48 12.69 -4.62 -18.43
N GLU A 49 12.27 -4.70 -19.70
CA GLU A 49 11.84 -3.54 -20.48
C GLU A 49 10.58 -2.90 -19.87
N VAL A 50 9.60 -3.70 -19.46
CA VAL A 50 8.40 -3.22 -18.80
C VAL A 50 8.74 -2.52 -17.49
N ILE A 51 9.59 -3.09 -16.64
CA ILE A 51 10.02 -2.48 -15.39
C ILE A 51 10.72 -1.12 -15.62
N LYS A 52 11.55 -1.01 -16.66
CA LYS A 52 12.27 0.24 -16.98
C LYS A 52 11.36 1.32 -17.56
N THR A 53 10.23 0.97 -18.17
CA THR A 53 9.36 1.91 -18.88
C THR A 53 8.01 2.15 -18.20
N LYS A 54 7.60 1.30 -17.28
CA LYS A 54 6.32 1.37 -16.56
C LYS A 54 6.54 1.41 -15.06
N ASN A 55 5.58 1.99 -14.37
CA ASN A 55 5.58 1.94 -12.91
C ASN A 55 4.97 0.61 -12.48
N ILE A 56 5.82 -0.33 -12.06
CA ILE A 56 5.41 -1.64 -11.54
C ILE A 56 5.49 -1.61 -10.02
N ASP A 57 4.47 -2.16 -9.37
CA ASP A 57 4.37 -2.21 -7.92
C ASP A 57 4.67 -3.61 -7.35
N LEU A 58 4.44 -4.67 -8.15
CA LEU A 58 4.67 -6.07 -7.75
C LEU A 58 4.91 -6.95 -8.98
N ILE A 59 5.73 -7.98 -8.79
CA ILE A 59 6.04 -9.00 -9.81
C ILE A 59 5.39 -10.33 -9.40
N ILE A 60 4.70 -10.97 -10.34
CA ILE A 60 4.37 -12.39 -10.29
C ILE A 60 5.23 -13.06 -11.36
N SER A 61 6.01 -14.08 -11.01
CA SER A 61 6.90 -14.74 -11.95
C SER A 61 6.81 -16.26 -11.81
N ASP A 62 6.67 -16.96 -12.93
CA ASP A 62 6.97 -18.39 -12.92
C ASP A 62 8.47 -18.61 -12.62
N ILE A 63 8.77 -19.68 -11.90
CA ILE A 63 10.15 -20.10 -11.63
C ILE A 63 10.75 -20.73 -12.89
N LEU A 64 10.01 -21.59 -13.57
CA LEU A 64 10.50 -22.34 -14.74
C LEU A 64 9.83 -21.81 -16.00
N LEU A 65 10.55 -20.99 -16.74
CA LEU A 65 10.22 -20.55 -18.08
C LEU A 65 10.90 -21.46 -19.10
N GLU A 66 10.44 -21.45 -20.35
CA GLU A 66 10.91 -22.38 -21.41
C GLU A 66 12.46 -22.45 -21.53
N ASN A 67 13.12 -21.28 -21.50
CA ASN A 67 14.58 -21.19 -21.66
C ASN A 67 15.27 -20.39 -20.54
N GLU A 68 14.54 -19.99 -19.51
CA GLU A 68 15.00 -19.06 -18.48
C GLU A 68 14.51 -19.50 -17.09
N ASN A 69 14.98 -18.81 -16.07
CA ASN A 69 14.56 -19.06 -14.70
C ASN A 69 14.16 -17.74 -14.01
N GLY A 70 12.90 -17.66 -13.54
CA GLY A 70 12.38 -16.49 -12.85
C GLY A 70 13.16 -16.09 -11.59
N ILE A 71 13.78 -17.06 -10.91
CA ILE A 71 14.67 -16.78 -9.77
C ILE A 71 15.92 -16.03 -10.23
N ASP A 72 16.51 -16.42 -11.37
CA ASP A 72 17.70 -15.75 -11.90
C ASP A 72 17.36 -14.35 -12.41
N PHE A 73 16.17 -14.16 -12.99
CA PHE A 73 15.64 -12.84 -13.29
C PHE A 73 15.53 -11.95 -12.04
N LEU A 74 14.98 -12.46 -10.93
CA LEU A 74 14.91 -11.68 -9.69
C LEU A 74 16.30 -11.38 -9.10
N LYS A 75 17.29 -12.27 -9.26
CA LYS A 75 18.69 -12.00 -8.90
C LYS A 75 19.28 -10.87 -9.74
N GLU A 76 18.95 -10.80 -11.01
CA GLU A 76 19.39 -9.73 -11.91
C GLU A 76 18.80 -8.38 -11.52
N LEU A 77 17.51 -8.31 -11.21
CA LEU A 77 16.87 -7.09 -10.68
C LEU A 77 17.59 -6.57 -9.44
N LYS A 78 17.95 -7.45 -8.52
CA LYS A 78 18.71 -7.07 -7.32
C LYS A 78 20.10 -6.50 -7.63
N LYS A 79 20.79 -7.05 -8.63
CA LYS A 79 22.10 -6.51 -9.08
C LYS A 79 21.95 -5.10 -9.68
N GLU A 80 20.81 -4.83 -10.34
CA GLU A 80 20.49 -3.50 -10.85
C GLU A 80 19.92 -2.55 -9.77
N ASN A 81 19.89 -2.95 -8.49
CA ASN A 81 19.29 -2.22 -7.37
C ASN A 81 17.79 -1.95 -7.53
N ILE A 82 17.09 -2.79 -8.28
CA ILE A 82 15.63 -2.75 -8.41
C ILE A 82 15.05 -3.65 -7.32
N SER A 83 14.29 -3.05 -6.40
CA SER A 83 13.64 -3.76 -5.28
C SER A 83 12.13 -3.64 -5.43
N LEU A 84 11.54 -4.67 -6.00
CA LEU A 84 10.08 -4.82 -6.11
C LEU A 84 9.66 -6.08 -5.34
N PRO A 85 8.53 -6.06 -4.63
CA PRO A 85 7.97 -7.26 -4.04
C PRO A 85 7.67 -8.28 -5.14
N ALA A 86 7.97 -9.55 -4.89
CA ALA A 86 7.79 -10.62 -5.85
C ALA A 86 7.06 -11.81 -5.24
N ILE A 87 6.15 -12.39 -6.04
CA ILE A 87 5.49 -13.67 -5.78
C ILE A 87 5.96 -14.64 -6.85
N LEU A 88 6.42 -15.81 -6.46
CA LEU A 88 6.79 -16.87 -7.41
C LEU A 88 5.62 -17.84 -7.62
N THR A 89 5.42 -18.28 -8.86
CA THR A 89 4.54 -19.40 -9.18
C THR A 89 5.39 -20.59 -9.62
N THR A 90 4.97 -21.81 -9.31
CA THR A 90 5.74 -23.00 -9.65
C THR A 90 4.89 -24.25 -9.73
N ALA A 91 5.19 -25.11 -10.69
CA ALA A 91 4.64 -26.47 -10.76
C ALA A 91 5.42 -27.47 -9.87
N HIS A 92 6.58 -27.07 -9.34
CA HIS A 92 7.49 -27.94 -8.62
C HIS A 92 7.71 -27.48 -7.18
N THR A 93 7.75 -28.45 -6.26
CA THR A 93 8.07 -28.25 -4.84
C THR A 93 9.55 -28.57 -4.55
N ASP A 94 10.45 -28.33 -5.51
CA ASP A 94 11.87 -28.62 -5.33
C ASP A 94 12.45 -27.70 -4.26
N THR A 95 13.05 -28.34 -3.26
CA THR A 95 13.67 -27.66 -2.10
C THR A 95 14.72 -26.61 -2.50
N LYS A 96 15.41 -26.81 -3.63
CA LYS A 96 16.40 -25.84 -4.13
C LYS A 96 15.75 -24.51 -4.47
N TYR A 97 14.65 -24.50 -5.21
CA TYR A 97 13.95 -23.26 -5.58
C TYR A 97 13.36 -22.55 -4.36
N LEU A 98 12.89 -23.33 -3.38
CA LEU A 98 12.40 -22.77 -2.13
C LEU A 98 13.51 -22.05 -1.35
N LEU A 99 14.71 -22.64 -1.26
CA LEU A 99 15.86 -22.02 -0.59
C LEU A 99 16.31 -20.75 -1.32
N ASP A 100 16.37 -20.77 -2.65
CA ASP A 100 16.71 -19.58 -3.44
C ASP A 100 15.67 -18.47 -3.25
N ALA A 101 14.37 -18.79 -3.22
CA ALA A 101 13.29 -17.85 -2.97
C ALA A 101 13.43 -17.19 -1.58
N ILE A 102 13.75 -17.97 -0.54
CA ILE A 102 14.01 -17.44 0.82
C ILE A 102 15.20 -16.48 0.83
N GLN A 103 16.33 -16.84 0.16
CA GLN A 103 17.50 -15.97 0.08
C GLN A 103 17.22 -14.67 -0.68
N LEU A 104 16.34 -14.72 -1.67
CA LEU A 104 15.87 -13.57 -2.42
C LEU A 104 14.86 -12.73 -1.66
N LYS A 105 14.34 -13.22 -0.53
CA LYS A 105 13.26 -12.58 0.22
C LYS A 105 12.04 -12.30 -0.64
N VAL A 106 11.66 -13.28 -1.47
CA VAL A 106 10.36 -13.17 -2.16
C VAL A 106 9.24 -13.19 -1.13
N GLU A 107 8.20 -12.44 -1.38
CA GLU A 107 7.12 -12.24 -0.41
C GLU A 107 6.27 -13.51 -0.23
N ASN A 108 6.09 -14.27 -1.31
CA ASN A 108 5.34 -15.52 -1.26
C ASN A 108 5.66 -16.40 -2.49
N TYR A 109 5.21 -17.67 -2.43
CA TYR A 109 5.16 -18.53 -3.62
C TYR A 109 3.82 -19.27 -3.68
N ILE A 110 3.36 -19.57 -4.90
CA ILE A 110 2.09 -20.23 -5.17
C ILE A 110 2.36 -21.47 -6.02
N ILE A 111 1.81 -22.61 -5.60
CA ILE A 111 1.95 -23.86 -6.35
C ILE A 111 0.88 -23.92 -7.44
N LYS A 112 1.30 -24.22 -8.66
CA LYS A 112 0.38 -24.47 -9.78
C LYS A 112 -0.38 -25.80 -9.58
N PRO A 113 -1.68 -25.91 -9.93
CA PRO A 113 -2.46 -24.91 -10.67
C PRO A 113 -2.84 -23.71 -9.81
N ILE A 114 -2.76 -22.52 -10.40
CA ILE A 114 -3.01 -21.26 -9.70
C ILE A 114 -4.48 -21.19 -9.25
N ASN A 115 -4.69 -21.14 -7.94
CA ASN A 115 -6.00 -20.83 -7.39
C ASN A 115 -6.15 -19.31 -7.31
N ILE A 116 -7.05 -18.74 -8.13
CA ILE A 116 -7.26 -17.29 -8.21
C ILE A 116 -7.58 -16.65 -6.85
N LYS A 117 -8.39 -17.31 -6.04
CA LYS A 117 -8.71 -16.80 -4.70
C LYS A 117 -7.47 -16.75 -3.79
N GLU A 118 -6.61 -17.75 -3.88
CA GLU A 118 -5.33 -17.79 -3.16
C GLU A 118 -4.41 -16.67 -3.66
N LEU A 119 -4.28 -16.51 -4.98
CA LEU A 119 -3.49 -15.46 -5.60
C LEU A 119 -3.96 -14.06 -5.16
N LEU A 120 -5.27 -13.77 -5.22
CA LEU A 120 -5.83 -12.48 -4.78
C LEU A 120 -5.59 -12.23 -3.27
N ASN A 121 -5.72 -13.26 -2.44
CA ASN A 121 -5.42 -13.14 -1.01
C ASN A 121 -3.93 -12.87 -0.78
N THR A 122 -3.06 -13.52 -1.52
CA THR A 122 -1.60 -13.32 -1.45
C THR A 122 -1.22 -11.92 -1.90
N LEU A 123 -1.77 -11.45 -3.02
CA LEU A 123 -1.59 -10.07 -3.49
C LEU A 123 -2.01 -9.06 -2.43
N HIS A 124 -3.19 -9.25 -1.83
CA HIS A 124 -3.67 -8.39 -0.76
C HIS A 124 -2.69 -8.37 0.42
N ASP A 125 -2.25 -9.53 0.90
CA ASP A 125 -1.39 -9.62 2.09
C ASP A 125 0.00 -9.02 1.85
N VAL A 126 0.53 -9.12 0.61
CA VAL A 126 1.81 -8.51 0.21
C VAL A 126 1.69 -6.99 0.03
N LEU A 127 0.58 -6.51 -0.52
CA LEU A 127 0.42 -5.09 -0.85
C LEU A 127 -0.17 -4.25 0.31
N LEU A 128 -0.88 -4.87 1.25
CA LEU A 128 -1.47 -4.17 2.39
C LEU A 128 -0.44 -3.37 3.23
N PRO A 129 0.74 -3.91 3.58
CA PRO A 129 1.76 -3.12 4.30
C PRO A 129 2.21 -1.89 3.52
N ILE A 130 2.32 -1.98 2.18
CA ILE A 130 2.71 -0.86 1.31
C ILE A 130 1.64 0.25 1.34
N VAL A 131 0.36 -0.13 1.30
CA VAL A 131 -0.76 0.82 1.45
C VAL A 131 -0.69 1.53 2.80
N GLN A 132 -0.49 0.76 3.88
CA GLN A 132 -0.40 1.30 5.23
C GLN A 132 0.79 2.26 5.39
N GLU A 133 1.95 1.90 4.84
CA GLU A 133 3.13 2.77 4.86
C GLU A 133 2.92 4.06 4.06
N LYS A 134 2.37 3.98 2.84
CA LYS A 134 1.99 5.15 2.05
C LYS A 134 1.04 6.08 2.83
N GLN A 135 0.05 5.51 3.53
CA GLN A 135 -0.89 6.28 4.35
C GLN A 135 -0.21 6.96 5.55
N ILE A 136 0.69 6.25 6.23
CA ILE A 136 1.49 6.81 7.35
C ILE A 136 2.36 7.96 6.84
N GLN A 137 3.05 7.81 5.72
CA GLN A 137 3.89 8.86 5.14
C GLN A 137 3.06 10.09 4.72
N LYS A 138 1.89 9.87 4.13
CA LYS A 138 0.94 10.95 3.82
C LYS A 138 0.56 11.72 5.09
N ASN A 139 0.20 11.03 6.15
CA ASN A 139 -0.16 11.63 7.44
C ASN A 139 1.02 12.42 8.05
N ILE A 140 2.26 11.88 7.98
CA ILE A 140 3.47 12.57 8.43
C ILE A 140 3.71 13.84 7.63
N ASN A 141 3.53 13.83 6.31
CA ASN A 141 3.72 15.01 5.46
C ASN A 141 2.68 16.08 5.77
N VAL A 142 1.44 15.71 6.02
CA VAL A 142 0.38 16.61 6.48
C VAL A 142 0.79 17.27 7.80
N ILE A 143 1.24 16.48 8.79
CA ILE A 143 1.71 16.98 10.06
C ILE A 143 2.90 17.95 9.89
N LYS A 144 3.87 17.62 9.03
CA LYS A 144 5.01 18.49 8.73
C LYS A 144 4.58 19.83 8.13
N THR A 145 3.66 19.81 7.17
CA THR A 145 3.13 21.03 6.52
C THR A 145 2.43 21.92 7.54
N ILE A 146 1.60 21.34 8.40
CA ILE A 146 0.93 22.08 9.48
C ILE A 146 1.96 22.61 10.49
N SER A 147 3.02 21.85 10.80
CA SER A 147 4.06 22.25 11.74
C SER A 147 4.93 23.44 11.26
N MET A 148 5.00 23.67 9.96
CA MET A 148 5.69 24.85 9.41
C MET A 148 4.91 26.16 9.61
N ILE A 149 3.63 26.08 9.93
CA ILE A 149 2.69 27.23 10.00
C ILE A 149 2.25 27.50 11.44
N THR A 150 2.48 26.58 12.38
CA THR A 150 1.87 26.59 13.73
C THR A 150 2.89 26.40 14.84
N ASP A 151 2.55 26.92 16.02
CA ASP A 151 3.24 26.71 17.29
C ASP A 151 3.36 25.21 17.63
N SER A 152 4.44 24.81 18.31
CA SER A 152 4.74 23.42 18.69
C SER A 152 3.59 22.71 19.41
N LYS A 153 2.85 23.43 20.27
CA LYS A 153 1.69 22.89 20.99
C LYS A 153 0.49 22.61 20.07
N GLN A 154 0.29 23.43 19.07
CA GLN A 154 -0.76 23.22 18.08
C GLN A 154 -0.45 21.98 17.23
N VAL A 155 0.83 21.74 16.91
CA VAL A 155 1.30 20.52 16.23
C VAL A 155 1.01 19.26 17.04
N GLU A 156 1.25 19.30 18.37
CA GLU A 156 0.92 18.18 19.26
C GLU A 156 -0.59 17.87 19.24
N VAL A 157 -1.45 18.91 19.20
CA VAL A 157 -2.91 18.72 19.09
C VAL A 157 -3.29 18.09 17.76
N VAL A 158 -2.70 18.53 16.64
CA VAL A 158 -2.98 17.93 15.32
C VAL A 158 -2.53 16.46 15.26
N LYS A 159 -1.37 16.14 15.82
CA LYS A 159 -0.91 14.75 15.97
C LYS A 159 -1.90 13.93 16.79
N TYR A 160 -2.38 14.47 17.90
CA TYR A 160 -3.38 13.80 18.72
C TYR A 160 -4.68 13.55 17.95
N ILE A 161 -5.17 14.54 17.19
CA ILE A 161 -6.36 14.39 16.35
C ILE A 161 -6.17 13.21 15.40
N ILE A 162 -5.10 13.22 14.61
CA ILE A 162 -4.83 12.18 13.60
C ILE A 162 -4.68 10.78 14.22
N SER A 163 -3.98 10.68 15.35
CA SER A 163 -3.75 9.40 16.03
C SER A 163 -4.97 8.82 16.73
N ASN A 164 -6.04 9.61 16.89
CA ASN A 164 -7.29 9.17 17.54
C ASN A 164 -8.49 9.18 16.60
N LEU A 165 -8.27 9.25 15.30
CA LEU A 165 -9.31 9.03 14.30
C LEU A 165 -9.72 7.56 14.28
N ASN A 166 -11.03 7.32 14.17
CA ASN A 166 -11.56 5.98 13.92
C ASN A 166 -11.50 5.64 12.41
N ASN A 167 -11.95 4.45 12.04
CA ASN A 167 -11.95 3.97 10.65
C ASN A 167 -12.82 4.81 9.69
N GLU A 168 -13.71 5.66 10.23
CA GLU A 168 -14.57 6.58 9.46
C GLU A 168 -13.97 8.00 9.41
N ASN A 169 -12.70 8.18 9.77
CA ASN A 169 -12.02 9.47 9.90
C ASN A 169 -12.71 10.42 10.88
N GLN A 170 -13.31 9.88 11.96
CA GLN A 170 -13.98 10.67 12.97
C GLN A 170 -13.17 10.70 14.27
N LEU A 171 -13.09 11.87 14.86
CA LEU A 171 -12.55 12.12 16.21
C LEU A 171 -13.71 12.29 17.19
N VAL A 172 -13.75 11.46 18.21
CA VAL A 172 -14.67 11.62 19.36
C VAL A 172 -13.85 12.04 20.57
N THR A 173 -13.91 13.33 20.94
CA THR A 173 -13.12 13.88 22.04
C THR A 173 -13.73 15.15 22.62
N SER A 174 -13.39 15.47 23.87
CA SER A 174 -13.68 16.75 24.48
C SER A 174 -12.43 17.63 24.57
N TYR A 175 -12.62 18.95 24.70
CA TYR A 175 -11.48 19.84 24.91
C TYR A 175 -10.73 19.54 26.22
N SER A 176 -11.41 19.07 27.28
CA SER A 176 -10.77 18.63 28.50
C SER A 176 -9.80 17.47 28.25
N ASP A 177 -10.23 16.45 27.51
CA ASP A 177 -9.39 15.27 27.23
C ASP A 177 -8.10 15.64 26.49
N ILE A 178 -8.17 16.63 25.58
CA ILE A 178 -7.00 17.12 24.84
C ILE A 178 -6.09 17.96 25.76
N ILE A 179 -6.68 18.86 26.58
CA ILE A 179 -5.94 19.72 27.47
C ILE A 179 -5.16 18.90 28.51
N ASP A 180 -5.78 17.85 29.05
CA ASP A 180 -5.17 16.99 30.08
C ASP A 180 -3.99 16.18 29.49
N LYS A 181 -4.05 15.83 28.19
CA LYS A 181 -2.99 15.07 27.53
C LYS A 181 -1.83 15.91 26.99
N ILE A 182 -2.12 17.12 26.48
CA ILE A 182 -1.15 17.92 25.72
C ILE A 182 -0.66 19.16 26.49
N SER A 183 -1.25 19.47 27.63
CA SER A 183 -0.91 20.67 28.41
C SER A 183 -0.98 21.96 27.60
N ILE A 184 -2.05 22.15 26.84
CA ILE A 184 -2.35 23.33 26.03
C ILE A 184 -3.42 24.19 26.74
N SER A 185 -3.36 25.51 26.55
CA SER A 185 -4.39 26.38 27.11
C SER A 185 -5.72 26.22 26.34
N LYS A 186 -6.83 26.30 27.10
CA LYS A 186 -8.17 26.20 26.48
C LYS A 186 -8.42 27.25 25.39
N PRO A 187 -8.02 28.53 25.54
CA PRO A 187 -8.18 29.53 24.48
C PRO A 187 -7.42 29.16 23.21
N THR A 188 -6.17 28.67 23.35
CA THR A 188 -5.33 28.26 22.21
C THR A 188 -5.96 27.07 21.49
N LEU A 189 -6.48 26.08 22.22
CA LEU A 189 -7.16 24.92 21.65
C LEU A 189 -8.43 25.33 20.89
N ILE A 190 -9.26 26.19 21.46
CA ILE A 190 -10.47 26.71 20.81
C ILE A 190 -10.11 27.46 19.52
N LYS A 191 -9.08 28.31 19.54
CA LYS A 191 -8.61 29.03 18.36
C LYS A 191 -8.17 28.05 17.27
N LEU A 192 -7.39 27.04 17.60
CA LEU A 192 -6.94 26.02 16.66
C LEU A 192 -8.11 25.24 16.05
N PHE A 193 -9.05 24.78 16.88
CA PHE A 193 -10.23 24.05 16.37
C PHE A 193 -11.08 24.92 15.45
N LYS A 194 -11.20 26.22 15.76
CA LYS A 194 -11.88 27.18 14.89
C LYS A 194 -11.16 27.30 13.55
N GLU A 195 -9.84 27.51 13.56
CA GLU A 195 -9.02 27.61 12.34
C GLU A 195 -9.12 26.35 11.47
N LEU A 196 -9.08 25.15 12.09
CA LEU A 196 -9.25 23.88 11.37
C LEU A 196 -10.66 23.71 10.81
N THR A 197 -11.68 24.26 11.51
CA THR A 197 -13.08 24.21 11.03
C THR A 197 -13.33 25.23 9.93
N ASP A 198 -12.79 26.43 10.05
CA ASP A 198 -12.90 27.49 9.04
C ASP A 198 -12.22 27.09 7.72
N LYS A 199 -11.20 26.25 7.79
CA LYS A 199 -10.49 25.65 6.62
C LYS A 199 -11.10 24.31 6.15
N GLU A 200 -12.22 23.91 6.72
CA GLU A 200 -12.90 22.63 6.43
C GLU A 200 -12.04 21.37 6.68
N ILE A 201 -10.90 21.50 7.37
CA ILE A 201 -10.06 20.34 7.74
C ILE A 201 -10.75 19.50 8.82
N LEU A 202 -11.47 20.14 9.75
CA LEU A 202 -12.35 19.49 10.73
C LEU A 202 -13.78 19.93 10.52
N ILE A 203 -14.68 18.99 10.32
CA ILE A 203 -16.12 19.24 10.20
C ILE A 203 -16.79 18.73 11.47
N LYS A 204 -17.43 19.63 12.22
CA LYS A 204 -18.21 19.23 13.41
C LYS A 204 -19.50 18.55 12.98
N ILE A 205 -19.65 17.26 13.29
CA ILE A 205 -20.80 16.44 12.88
C ILE A 205 -21.78 16.18 14.04
N ALA A 206 -21.30 16.19 15.29
CA ALA A 206 -22.12 16.02 16.49
C ALA A 206 -21.48 16.65 17.73
N HIS A 207 -22.13 16.52 18.90
CA HIS A 207 -21.53 16.91 20.17
C HIS A 207 -20.25 16.08 20.43
N LYS A 208 -19.11 16.75 20.61
CA LYS A 208 -17.78 16.14 20.80
C LYS A 208 -17.31 15.24 19.64
N THR A 209 -17.95 15.31 18.46
CA THR A 209 -17.60 14.48 17.32
C THR A 209 -17.25 15.35 16.11
N TYR A 210 -16.09 15.13 15.54
CA TYR A 210 -15.54 15.85 14.40
C TYR A 210 -15.13 14.86 13.33
N LYS A 211 -15.41 15.16 12.06
CA LYS A 211 -14.91 14.41 10.89
C LYS A 211 -13.68 15.12 10.34
N PHE A 212 -12.62 14.37 10.14
CA PHE A 212 -11.41 14.86 9.48
C PHE A 212 -11.57 14.77 7.96
N ASN A 213 -11.35 15.91 7.27
CA ASN A 213 -11.49 16.01 5.81
C ASN A 213 -10.11 16.12 5.17
N GLU A 214 -9.59 14.98 4.69
CA GLU A 214 -8.27 14.93 4.04
C GLU A 214 -8.23 15.72 2.73
N GLN A 215 -9.37 15.85 2.02
CA GLN A 215 -9.41 16.54 0.74
C GLN A 215 -9.15 18.06 0.88
N ALA A 216 -9.53 18.64 2.01
CA ALA A 216 -9.26 20.04 2.29
C ALA A 216 -7.78 20.38 2.42
N LEU A 217 -6.92 19.39 2.72
CA LEU A 217 -5.46 19.58 2.81
C LEU A 217 -4.77 19.71 1.45
N ASN A 218 -5.39 19.20 0.40
CA ASN A 218 -4.84 19.30 -0.96
C ASN A 218 -5.17 20.66 -1.61
N SER A 219 -5.94 21.50 -0.93
CA SER A 219 -6.40 22.82 -1.40
C SER A 219 -5.63 23.99 -0.76
N ILE A 220 -4.67 23.68 0.12
CA ILE A 220 -3.77 24.63 0.79
C ILE A 220 -2.38 24.57 0.16
#